data_2cf05fd5ab6d1c742137b4e75997753b
#
_entry.id   2cf05fd5ab6d1c742137b4e75997753b
#
_cell.length_a   1.000
_cell.length_b   1.000
_cell.length_c   1.000
_cell.angle_alpha   90.00
_cell.angle_beta   90.00
_cell.angle_gamma   90.00
#
_symmetry.space_group_name_H-M   'P 1'
#
loop_
_entity.id
_entity.type
_entity.pdbx_description
1 polymer ?
#
loop_
_entity_poly.entity_id
_entity_poly.type
_entity_poly.pdbx_seq_one_letter_code
_entity_poly.pdbx_strand_id
1 'polypeptide(L)'
;MLENYFKQLIIFKVVMFVLIIIWGGTAQMNDANNSEINIFSTIRNLLFTLFALSYFFASYKIYKFKNVGRKLFIPLVITFIILGFLGEFLYSLEINQDLFYLIIFYIVSPLFFFVQGIVAGMLYFSEFSNNFS
;
A
#
# COMPACT_ATOMS: atom_id res chain seq x y z
N MET A 1 9.99 -13.57 -21.04
CA MET A 1 10.65 -12.32 -20.61
C MET A 1 9.68 -11.39 -19.87
N LEU A 2 8.53 -11.04 -20.43
CA LEU A 2 7.53 -10.14 -19.84
C LEU A 2 6.99 -10.62 -18.46
N GLU A 3 6.78 -11.93 -18.31
CA GLU A 3 6.33 -12.54 -17.06
C GLU A 3 7.32 -12.31 -15.88
N ASN A 4 8.62 -12.42 -16.16
CA ASN A 4 9.64 -12.18 -15.13
C ASN A 4 9.68 -10.71 -14.71
N TYR A 5 9.56 -9.76 -15.66
CA TYR A 5 9.46 -8.34 -15.34
C TYR A 5 8.21 -8.02 -14.51
N PHE A 6 7.08 -8.64 -14.87
CA PHE A 6 5.85 -8.48 -14.10
C PHE A 6 6.01 -8.98 -12.65
N LYS A 7 6.58 -10.17 -12.47
CA LYS A 7 6.86 -10.70 -11.12
C LYS A 7 7.79 -9.79 -10.32
N GLN A 8 8.82 -9.23 -10.96
CA GLN A 8 9.72 -8.26 -10.31
C GLN A 8 8.97 -6.98 -9.90
N LEU A 9 8.06 -6.46 -10.73
CA LEU A 9 7.22 -5.32 -10.38
C LEU A 9 6.33 -5.61 -9.18
N ILE A 10 5.76 -6.83 -9.08
CA ILE A 10 4.95 -7.23 -7.92
C ILE A 10 5.80 -7.29 -6.65
N ILE A 11 7.01 -7.85 -6.71
CA ILE A 11 7.92 -7.86 -5.56
C ILE A 11 8.29 -6.42 -5.17
N PHE A 12 8.65 -5.59 -6.12
CA PHE A 12 9.06 -4.20 -5.88
C PHE A 12 7.94 -3.40 -5.20
N LYS A 13 6.69 -3.47 -5.69
CA LYS A 13 5.56 -2.79 -5.05
C LYS A 13 5.29 -3.28 -3.63
N VAL A 14 5.49 -4.57 -3.36
CA VAL A 14 5.34 -5.13 -2.01
C VAL A 14 6.41 -4.60 -1.08
N VAL A 15 7.67 -4.52 -1.53
CA VAL A 15 8.76 -3.94 -0.74
C VAL A 15 8.47 -2.47 -0.40
N MET A 16 8.01 -1.68 -1.38
CA MET A 16 7.63 -0.28 -1.13
C MET A 16 6.48 -0.17 -0.13
N PHE A 17 5.49 -1.05 -0.22
CA PHE A 17 4.39 -1.09 0.73
C PHE A 17 4.87 -1.42 2.15
N VAL A 18 5.80 -2.36 2.31
CA VAL A 18 6.43 -2.67 3.60
C VAL A 18 7.15 -1.46 4.19
N LEU A 19 7.87 -0.68 3.37
CA LEU A 19 8.52 0.56 3.83
C LEU A 19 7.51 1.58 4.35
N ILE A 20 6.37 1.73 3.67
CA ILE A 20 5.27 2.61 4.10
C ILE A 20 4.67 2.12 5.43
N ILE A 21 4.49 0.80 5.61
CA ILE A 21 3.99 0.21 6.87
C ILE A 21 4.96 0.46 8.02
N ILE A 22 6.26 0.22 7.81
CA ILE A 22 7.29 0.43 8.83
C ILE A 22 7.27 1.89 9.28
N TRP A 23 7.23 2.82 8.33
CA TRP A 23 7.16 4.24 8.66
C TRP A 23 5.87 4.57 9.45
N GLY A 24 4.70 4.14 8.99
CA GLY A 24 3.43 4.37 9.69
C GLY A 24 3.42 3.76 11.10
N GLY A 25 4.03 2.58 11.28
CA GLY A 25 4.16 1.93 12.58
C GLY A 25 5.08 2.69 13.54
N THR A 26 6.21 3.21 13.08
CA THR A 26 7.14 3.99 13.92
C THR A 26 6.53 5.33 14.34
N ALA A 27 5.81 5.99 13.44
CA ALA A 27 5.09 7.20 13.75
C ALA A 27 4.03 6.98 14.86
N GLN A 28 3.27 5.89 14.77
CA GLN A 28 2.25 5.55 15.79
C GLN A 28 2.85 5.18 17.15
N MET A 29 4.02 4.55 17.20
CA MET A 29 4.70 4.23 18.46
C MET A 29 5.16 5.49 19.21
N ASN A 30 5.58 6.52 18.48
CA ASN A 30 5.96 7.79 19.09
C ASN A 30 4.74 8.54 19.67
N ASP A 31 3.58 8.44 19.04
CA ASP A 31 2.35 9.04 19.53
C ASP A 31 1.75 8.27 20.73
N ALA A 32 1.87 6.94 20.75
CA ALA A 32 1.33 6.11 21.83
C ALA A 32 1.97 6.38 23.20
N ASN A 33 3.18 6.92 23.23
CA ASN A 33 3.84 7.34 24.47
C ASN A 33 3.24 8.64 25.08
N ASN A 34 2.39 9.35 24.32
CA ASN A 34 1.88 10.67 24.71
C ASN A 34 0.35 10.79 24.80
N SER A 35 -0.42 9.74 24.49
CA SER A 35 -1.88 9.82 24.45
C SER A 35 -2.60 8.67 25.13
N GLU A 36 -3.73 8.99 25.79
CA GLU A 36 -4.71 8.00 26.22
C GLU A 36 -5.16 7.12 25.03
N ILE A 37 -5.33 5.82 25.27
CA ILE A 37 -5.79 4.85 24.26
C ILE A 37 -7.17 5.31 23.76
N ASN A 38 -7.19 5.92 22.59
CA ASN A 38 -8.42 6.38 21.97
C ASN A 38 -9.02 5.23 21.12
N ILE A 39 -10.32 4.97 21.28
CA ILE A 39 -11.08 3.96 20.52
C ILE A 39 -10.89 4.16 19.01
N PHE A 40 -10.84 5.40 18.55
CA PHE A 40 -10.60 5.72 17.14
C PHE A 40 -9.24 5.24 16.62
N SER A 41 -8.17 5.37 17.41
CA SER A 41 -6.84 4.88 17.04
C SER A 41 -6.81 3.36 16.94
N THR A 42 -7.51 2.67 17.82
CA THR A 42 -7.62 1.21 17.83
C THR A 42 -8.37 0.70 16.59
N ILE A 43 -9.50 1.31 16.25
CA ILE A 43 -10.29 0.96 15.05
C ILE A 43 -9.47 1.22 13.77
N ARG A 44 -8.81 2.37 13.67
CA ARG A 44 -7.93 2.71 12.54
C ARG A 44 -6.84 1.66 12.36
N ASN A 45 -6.16 1.28 13.43
CA ASN A 45 -5.07 0.31 13.39
C ASN A 45 -5.57 -1.09 12.98
N LEU A 46 -6.75 -1.49 13.44
CA LEU A 46 -7.39 -2.73 13.03
C LEU A 46 -7.71 -2.72 11.52
N LEU A 47 -8.34 -1.64 11.04
CA LEU A 47 -8.65 -1.48 9.61
C LEU A 47 -7.40 -1.50 8.74
N PHE A 48 -6.33 -0.82 9.16
CA PHE A 48 -5.07 -0.82 8.44
C PHE A 48 -4.41 -2.19 8.42
N THR A 49 -4.47 -2.93 9.52
CA THR A 49 -3.94 -4.31 9.59
C THR A 49 -4.71 -5.24 8.66
N LEU A 50 -6.04 -5.20 8.66
CA LEU A 50 -6.88 -5.98 7.74
C LEU A 50 -6.59 -5.61 6.27
N PHE A 51 -6.42 -4.33 5.99
CA PHE A 51 -6.04 -3.86 4.67
C PHE A 51 -4.67 -4.41 4.25
N ALA A 52 -3.65 -4.33 5.11
CA ALA A 52 -2.31 -4.83 4.82
C ALA A 52 -2.31 -6.34 4.51
N LEU A 53 -3.02 -7.14 5.32
CA LEU A 53 -3.17 -8.58 5.06
C LEU A 53 -3.85 -8.85 3.71
N SER A 54 -4.93 -8.11 3.40
CA SER A 54 -5.64 -8.22 2.12
C SER A 54 -4.75 -7.84 0.94
N TYR A 55 -3.92 -6.82 1.10
CA TYR A 55 -2.97 -6.37 0.08
C TYR A 55 -1.88 -7.41 -0.20
N PHE A 56 -1.30 -8.01 0.85
CA PHE A 56 -0.33 -9.09 0.68
C PHE A 56 -0.95 -10.32 0.02
N PHE A 57 -2.14 -10.70 0.44
CA PHE A 57 -2.88 -11.82 -0.17
C PHE A 57 -3.15 -11.57 -1.66
N ALA A 58 -3.68 -10.40 -2.02
CA ALA A 58 -3.94 -10.03 -3.41
C ALA A 58 -2.65 -10.01 -4.24
N SER A 59 -1.57 -9.43 -3.71
CA SER A 59 -0.26 -9.38 -4.38
C SER A 59 0.31 -10.79 -4.61
N TYR A 60 0.18 -11.68 -3.65
CA TYR A 60 0.57 -13.09 -3.82
C TYR A 60 -0.26 -13.79 -4.91
N LYS A 61 -1.60 -13.57 -4.94
CA LYS A 61 -2.47 -14.14 -5.97
C LYS A 61 -2.15 -13.58 -7.36
N ILE A 62 -1.83 -12.30 -7.47
CA ILE A 62 -1.38 -11.67 -8.72
C ILE A 62 -0.04 -12.28 -9.17
N TYR A 63 0.92 -12.43 -8.25
CA TYR A 63 2.20 -13.07 -8.54
C TYR A 63 2.04 -14.49 -9.09
N LYS A 64 1.01 -15.23 -8.63
CA LYS A 64 0.64 -16.57 -9.10
C LYS A 64 -0.32 -16.58 -10.29
N PHE A 65 -0.56 -15.43 -10.93
CA PHE A 65 -1.49 -15.28 -12.06
C PHE A 65 -2.92 -15.78 -11.76
N LYS A 66 -3.39 -15.58 -10.53
CA LYS A 66 -4.76 -15.95 -10.16
C LYS A 66 -5.73 -14.79 -10.32
N ASN A 67 -6.88 -15.06 -10.96
CA ASN A 67 -7.90 -14.07 -11.27
C ASN A 67 -8.48 -13.39 -10.01
N VAL A 68 -8.47 -14.07 -8.86
CA VAL A 68 -8.88 -13.50 -7.57
C VAL A 68 -8.02 -12.27 -7.21
N GLY A 69 -6.69 -12.36 -7.40
CA GLY A 69 -5.79 -11.23 -7.16
C GLY A 69 -6.10 -10.04 -8.07
N ARG A 70 -6.37 -10.29 -9.35
CA ARG A 70 -6.78 -9.28 -10.32
C ARG A 70 -8.07 -8.58 -9.89
N LYS A 71 -9.10 -9.32 -9.47
CA LYS A 71 -10.38 -8.75 -9.02
C LYS A 71 -10.24 -7.89 -7.75
N LEU A 72 -9.33 -8.25 -6.85
CA LEU A 72 -9.08 -7.52 -5.61
C LEU A 72 -8.19 -6.27 -5.80
N PHE A 73 -7.48 -6.17 -6.91
CA PHE A 73 -6.46 -5.13 -7.11
C PHE A 73 -7.06 -3.71 -7.07
N ILE A 74 -8.06 -3.42 -7.90
CA ILE A 74 -8.68 -2.07 -7.96
C ILE A 74 -9.33 -1.67 -6.63
N PRO A 75 -10.19 -2.51 -5.99
CA PRO A 75 -10.73 -2.17 -4.68
C PRO A 75 -9.66 -1.84 -3.64
N LEU A 76 -8.55 -2.59 -3.61
CA LEU A 76 -7.47 -2.34 -2.67
C LEU A 76 -6.71 -1.05 -2.96
N VAL A 77 -6.47 -0.70 -4.23
CA VAL A 77 -5.85 0.58 -4.59
C VAL A 77 -6.74 1.75 -4.17
N ILE A 78 -8.04 1.67 -4.42
CA ILE A 78 -9.00 2.70 -4.00
C ILE A 78 -9.03 2.82 -2.47
N THR A 79 -9.10 1.69 -1.75
CA THR A 79 -9.07 1.69 -0.28
C THR A 79 -7.77 2.31 0.25
N PHE A 80 -6.63 2.03 -0.38
CA PHE A 80 -5.35 2.62 0.02
C PHE A 80 -5.35 4.14 -0.15
N ILE A 81 -5.89 4.64 -1.27
CA ILE A 81 -6.02 6.09 -1.51
C ILE A 81 -6.90 6.74 -0.43
N ILE A 82 -8.06 6.15 -0.14
CA ILE A 82 -8.97 6.67 0.88
C ILE A 82 -8.32 6.68 2.26
N LEU A 83 -7.67 5.58 2.66
CA LEU A 83 -6.98 5.48 3.95
C LEU A 83 -5.80 6.45 4.04
N GLY A 84 -5.08 6.68 2.93
CA GLY A 84 -3.99 7.65 2.85
C GLY A 84 -4.51 9.09 3.05
N PHE A 85 -5.55 9.49 2.35
CA PHE A 85 -6.15 10.81 2.53
C PHE A 85 -6.68 11.03 3.94
N LEU A 86 -7.36 10.06 4.53
CA LEU A 86 -7.84 10.14 5.91
C LEU A 86 -6.67 10.22 6.91
N GLY A 87 -5.61 9.47 6.68
CA GLY A 87 -4.40 9.49 7.51
C GLY A 87 -3.71 10.85 7.46
N GLU A 88 -3.45 11.39 6.28
CA GLU A 88 -2.77 12.68 6.10
C GLU A 88 -3.59 13.86 6.64
N PHE A 89 -4.91 13.86 6.44
CA PHE A 89 -5.76 14.92 6.97
C PHE A 89 -5.72 15.00 8.50
N LEU A 90 -5.61 13.85 9.18
CA LEU A 90 -5.50 13.80 10.64
C LEU A 90 -4.07 14.08 11.13
N TYR A 91 -3.06 13.81 10.30
CA TYR A 91 -1.64 13.92 10.65
C TYR A 91 -1.03 15.30 10.34
N SER A 92 -1.57 16.02 9.36
CA SER A 92 -1.06 17.32 8.92
C SER A 92 -1.11 18.42 9.99
N LEU A 93 -1.76 18.16 11.11
CA LEU A 93 -1.91 19.11 12.20
C LEU A 93 -0.75 19.07 13.23
N GLU A 94 0.17 18.09 13.21
CA GLU A 94 1.16 17.88 14.28
C GLU A 94 2.60 17.54 13.84
N ILE A 95 3.01 17.75 12.58
CA ILE A 95 4.23 17.13 12.05
C ILE A 95 5.53 17.88 12.39
N ASN A 96 6.40 17.22 13.15
CA ASN A 96 7.85 17.35 13.03
C ASN A 96 8.28 16.73 11.68
N GLN A 97 8.75 17.55 10.74
CA GLN A 97 9.21 17.13 9.41
C GLN A 97 10.54 16.38 9.53
N ASP A 98 10.49 15.11 9.91
CA ASP A 98 11.66 14.24 9.90
C ASP A 98 12.07 13.94 8.45
N LEU A 99 13.39 13.85 8.19
CA LEU A 99 13.95 13.52 6.87
C LEU A 99 13.35 12.23 6.30
N PHE A 100 13.11 11.25 7.16
CA PHE A 100 12.52 9.97 6.76
C PHE A 100 11.08 10.14 6.24
N TYR A 101 10.27 11.00 6.87
CA TYR A 101 8.94 11.39 6.38
C TYR A 101 8.99 11.99 4.98
N LEU A 102 9.92 12.92 4.74
CA LEU A 102 10.07 13.57 3.44
C LEU A 102 10.41 12.55 2.34
N ILE A 103 11.31 11.61 2.62
CA ILE A 103 11.67 10.53 1.68
C ILE A 103 10.45 9.65 1.35
N ILE A 104 9.71 9.20 2.36
CA ILE A 104 8.53 8.36 2.16
C ILE A 104 7.45 9.12 1.39
N PHE A 105 7.17 10.36 1.76
CA PHE A 105 6.09 11.14 1.18
C PHE A 105 6.39 11.59 -0.25
N TYR A 106 7.59 12.15 -0.50
CA TYR A 106 7.91 12.74 -1.80
C TYR A 106 8.54 11.77 -2.81
N ILE A 107 9.10 10.65 -2.37
CA ILE A 107 9.78 9.69 -3.24
C ILE A 107 9.04 8.35 -3.27
N VAL A 108 8.88 7.70 -2.11
CA VAL A 108 8.35 6.32 -2.05
C VAL A 108 6.87 6.27 -2.44
N SER A 109 6.04 7.19 -1.93
CA SER A 109 4.60 7.17 -2.22
C SER A 109 4.27 7.45 -3.69
N PRO A 110 4.82 8.49 -4.35
CA PRO A 110 4.60 8.70 -5.78
C PRO A 110 5.10 7.53 -6.63
N LEU A 111 6.26 6.98 -6.32
CA LEU A 111 6.82 5.84 -7.03
C LEU A 111 5.96 4.58 -6.84
N PHE A 112 5.43 4.37 -5.63
CA PHE A 112 4.48 3.29 -5.36
C PHE A 112 3.22 3.40 -6.23
N PHE A 113 2.61 4.58 -6.32
CA PHE A 113 1.43 4.80 -7.18
C PHE A 113 1.75 4.65 -8.65
N PHE A 114 2.92 5.09 -9.11
CA PHE A 114 3.37 4.90 -10.48
C PHE A 114 3.47 3.40 -10.82
N VAL A 115 4.08 2.60 -9.96
CA VAL A 115 4.17 1.14 -10.13
C VAL A 115 2.80 0.49 -10.10
N GLN A 116 1.88 0.94 -9.23
CA GLN A 116 0.50 0.46 -9.23
C GLN A 116 -0.21 0.73 -10.57
N GLY A 117 0.03 1.90 -11.19
CA GLY A 117 -0.49 2.23 -12.52
C GLY A 117 0.04 1.29 -13.60
N ILE A 118 1.34 0.98 -13.61
CA ILE A 118 1.93 0.01 -14.55
C ILE A 118 1.30 -1.36 -14.36
N VAL A 119 1.20 -1.83 -13.12
CA VAL A 119 0.58 -3.13 -12.80
C VAL A 119 -0.88 -3.16 -13.25
N ALA A 120 -1.66 -2.09 -13.01
CA ALA A 120 -3.02 -1.97 -13.51
C ALA A 120 -3.09 -2.07 -15.06
N GLY A 121 -2.20 -1.35 -15.75
CA GLY A 121 -2.09 -1.42 -17.20
C GLY A 121 -1.86 -2.85 -17.70
N MET A 122 -0.95 -3.59 -17.08
CA MET A 122 -0.68 -4.98 -17.42
C MET A 122 -1.84 -5.92 -17.09
N LEU A 123 -2.54 -5.69 -15.98
CA LEU A 123 -3.65 -6.56 -15.54
C LEU A 123 -4.91 -6.43 -16.38
N TYR A 124 -5.21 -5.22 -16.90
CA TYR A 124 -6.51 -4.94 -17.49
C TYR A 124 -6.47 -4.56 -18.96
N PHE A 125 -5.38 -3.98 -19.45
CA PHE A 125 -5.31 -3.38 -20.79
C PHE A 125 -4.29 -4.02 -21.72
N SER A 126 -3.54 -5.03 -21.28
CA SER A 126 -2.57 -5.73 -22.10
C SER A 126 -3.02 -7.16 -22.42
N GLU A 127 -2.47 -7.73 -23.49
CA GLU A 127 -2.65 -9.17 -23.82
C GLU A 127 -2.17 -10.08 -22.69
N PHE A 128 -1.28 -9.57 -21.84
CA PHE A 128 -0.82 -10.27 -20.65
C PHE A 128 -1.95 -10.62 -19.67
N SER A 129 -3.06 -9.88 -19.70
CA SER A 129 -4.26 -10.16 -18.89
C SER A 129 -4.85 -11.56 -19.12
N ASN A 130 -4.59 -12.16 -20.29
CA ASN A 130 -5.07 -13.50 -20.66
C ASN A 130 -4.36 -14.62 -19.87
N ASN A 131 -3.23 -14.34 -19.22
CA ASN A 131 -2.50 -15.31 -18.42
C ASN A 131 -3.13 -15.56 -17.03
N PHE A 132 -4.15 -14.78 -16.66
CA PHE A 132 -4.82 -14.91 -15.38
C PHE A 132 -5.97 -15.91 -15.42
N SER A 133 -5.88 -16.94 -14.61
CA SER A 133 -6.85 -18.02 -14.47
C SER A 133 -7.53 -18.06 -13.08
#